data_2782515b616f8f146e6462c22984a3d5
#
_entry.id   2782515b616f8f146e6462c22984a3d5
#
_cell.length_a   1.000
_cell.length_b   1.000
_cell.length_c   1.000
_cell.angle_alpha   90.00
_cell.angle_beta   90.00
_cell.angle_gamma   90.00
#
_symmetry.space_group_name_H-M   'P 1'
#
loop_
_entity.id
_entity.type
_entity.pdbx_description
1 polymer ?
#
loop_
_entity_poly.entity_id
_entity_poly.type
_entity_poly.pdbx_seq_one_letter_code
_entity_poly.pdbx_strand_id
1 'polypeptide(L)'
;MRILIYLILLLYPFNLISGQKKQKRLSDDELMTLVQKQTFRYFWDFAHPESGLAHERSNGGAETATIGGSGFGVMAIIVGIERGF
;
A
#
# COMPACT_ATOMS: atom_id res chain seq x y z
N MET A 1 -4.01 -37.22 35.90
CA MET A 1 -3.10 -36.87 34.80
C MET A 1 -3.79 -36.80 33.44
N ARG A 2 -4.65 -37.73 33.09
CA ARG A 2 -5.39 -37.71 31.80
C ARG A 2 -6.32 -36.49 31.66
N ILE A 3 -6.95 -36.05 32.75
CA ILE A 3 -7.87 -34.90 32.78
C ILE A 3 -7.11 -33.56 32.54
N LEU A 4 -5.87 -33.43 33.04
CA LEU A 4 -5.03 -32.27 32.83
C LEU A 4 -4.60 -32.12 31.37
N ILE A 5 -4.34 -33.22 30.67
CA ILE A 5 -3.98 -33.24 29.25
C ILE A 5 -5.17 -32.80 28.39
N TYR A 6 -6.38 -33.23 28.73
CA TYR A 6 -7.60 -32.80 28.04
C TYR A 6 -7.93 -31.32 28.28
N LEU A 7 -7.67 -30.80 29.47
CA LEU A 7 -7.82 -29.39 29.79
C LEU A 7 -6.82 -28.52 29.00
N ILE A 8 -5.60 -28.95 28.84
CA ILE A 8 -4.57 -28.26 28.05
C ILE A 8 -4.95 -28.30 26.57
N LEU A 9 -5.45 -29.42 26.06
CA LEU A 9 -5.91 -29.53 24.67
C LEU A 9 -7.16 -28.66 24.37
N LEU A 10 -8.04 -28.48 25.36
CA LEU A 10 -9.20 -27.58 25.24
C LEU A 10 -8.81 -26.10 25.26
N LEU A 11 -7.73 -25.73 25.93
CA LEU A 11 -7.24 -24.34 25.99
C LEU A 11 -6.38 -23.96 24.76
N TYR A 12 -5.80 -24.95 24.09
CA TYR A 12 -4.91 -24.71 22.94
C TYR A 12 -5.59 -24.01 21.74
N PRO A 13 -6.82 -24.44 21.34
CA PRO A 13 -7.51 -23.75 20.24
C PRO A 13 -7.86 -22.28 20.54
N PHE A 14 -8.12 -21.96 21.79
CA PHE A 14 -8.41 -20.57 22.20
C PHE A 14 -7.21 -19.64 22.04
N ASN A 15 -6.00 -20.11 22.33
CA ASN A 15 -4.78 -19.33 22.14
C ASN A 15 -4.46 -19.09 20.66
N LEU A 16 -4.76 -20.04 19.79
CA LEU A 16 -4.59 -19.89 18.34
C LEU A 16 -5.59 -18.90 17.74
N ILE A 17 -6.82 -18.87 18.23
CA ILE A 17 -7.86 -17.92 17.77
C ILE A 17 -7.57 -16.51 18.27
N SER A 18 -7.11 -16.35 19.51
CA SER A 18 -6.76 -15.04 20.07
C SER A 18 -5.47 -14.46 19.49
N GLY A 19 -4.61 -15.28 18.87
CA GLY A 19 -3.41 -14.84 18.15
C GLY A 19 -3.65 -14.29 16.76
N GLN A 20 -4.84 -14.46 16.19
CA GLN A 20 -5.21 -13.85 14.93
C GLN A 20 -5.50 -12.37 15.14
N LYS A 21 -4.55 -11.52 14.79
CA LYS A 21 -4.77 -10.07 14.78
C LYS A 21 -5.82 -9.75 13.72
N LYS A 22 -6.95 -9.21 14.13
CA LYS A 22 -7.89 -8.58 13.21
C LYS A 22 -7.18 -7.43 12.54
N GLN A 23 -7.06 -7.47 11.20
CA GLN A 23 -6.60 -6.31 10.46
C GLN A 23 -7.56 -5.16 10.72
N LYS A 24 -7.01 -4.03 11.17
CA LYS A 24 -7.78 -2.80 11.37
C LYS A 24 -8.29 -2.34 10.00
N ARG A 25 -9.60 -2.25 9.85
CA ARG A 25 -10.20 -1.64 8.67
C ARG A 25 -9.88 -0.15 8.65
N LEU A 26 -9.36 0.33 7.52
CA LEU A 26 -9.21 1.75 7.28
C LEU A 26 -10.59 2.37 7.04
N SER A 27 -10.80 3.59 7.54
CA SER A 27 -11.95 4.40 7.14
C SER A 27 -11.83 4.77 5.66
N ASP A 28 -12.93 5.21 5.05
CA ASP A 28 -12.91 5.64 3.66
C ASP A 28 -11.92 6.80 3.44
N ASP A 29 -11.88 7.77 4.35
CA ASP A 29 -10.93 8.88 4.29
C ASP A 29 -9.48 8.42 4.41
N GLU A 30 -9.20 7.50 5.33
CA GLU A 30 -7.86 6.93 5.48
C GLU A 30 -7.44 6.14 4.24
N LEU A 31 -8.34 5.36 3.67
CA LEU A 31 -8.10 4.60 2.45
C LEU A 31 -7.83 5.52 1.27
N MET A 32 -8.66 6.55 1.08
CA MET A 32 -8.48 7.53 0.01
C MET A 32 -7.14 8.27 0.15
N THR A 33 -6.78 8.66 1.35
CA THR A 33 -5.49 9.30 1.62
C THR A 33 -4.33 8.37 1.30
N LEU A 34 -4.42 7.10 1.68
CA LEU A 34 -3.40 6.10 1.38
C LEU A 34 -3.23 5.92 -0.13
N VAL A 35 -4.34 5.75 -0.86
CA VAL A 35 -4.32 5.57 -2.32
C VAL A 35 -3.72 6.79 -3.00
N GLN A 36 -4.14 7.99 -2.64
CA GLN A 36 -3.61 9.23 -3.21
C GLN A 36 -2.12 9.41 -2.93
N LYS A 37 -1.69 9.13 -1.71
CA LYS A 37 -0.29 9.24 -1.33
C LYS A 37 0.60 8.24 -2.07
N GLN A 38 0.18 6.99 -2.19
CA GLN A 38 0.92 5.97 -2.92
C GLN A 38 0.96 6.28 -4.42
N THR A 39 -0.13 6.76 -4.98
CA THR A 39 -0.19 7.21 -6.37
C THR A 39 0.77 8.37 -6.62
N PHE A 40 0.77 9.38 -5.76
CA PHE A 40 1.71 10.51 -5.83
C PHE A 40 3.16 10.03 -5.80
N ARG A 41 3.50 9.10 -4.91
CA ARG A 41 4.86 8.58 -4.77
C ARG A 41 5.33 7.85 -6.03
N TYR A 42 4.45 7.14 -6.71
CA TYR A 42 4.79 6.52 -7.98
C TYR A 42 5.29 7.53 -9.02
N PHE A 43 4.63 8.66 -9.13
CA PHE A 43 4.99 9.69 -10.10
C PHE A 43 6.13 10.60 -9.62
N TRP A 44 6.29 10.77 -8.33
CA TRP A 44 7.32 11.65 -7.78
C TRP A 44 8.65 10.93 -7.54
N ASP A 45 8.61 9.85 -6.76
CA ASP A 45 9.82 9.13 -6.37
C ASP A 45 10.33 8.20 -7.48
N PHE A 46 9.44 7.73 -8.32
CA PHE A 46 9.72 6.72 -9.35
C PHE A 46 9.71 7.29 -10.78
N ALA A 47 9.75 8.61 -10.93
CA ALA A 47 9.87 9.26 -12.23
C ALA A 47 11.22 8.90 -12.88
N HIS A 48 11.26 8.94 -14.22
CA HIS A 48 12.52 8.80 -14.96
C HIS A 48 13.50 9.89 -14.51
N PRO A 49 14.73 9.54 -14.10
CA PRO A 49 15.63 10.46 -13.39
C PRO A 49 16.08 11.66 -14.23
N GLU A 50 16.17 11.53 -15.55
CA GLU A 50 16.61 12.62 -16.43
C GLU A 50 15.46 13.47 -16.97
N SER A 51 14.36 12.81 -17.36
CA SER A 51 13.23 13.49 -18.02
C SER A 51 12.10 13.87 -17.07
N GLY A 52 11.99 13.24 -15.93
CA GLY A 52 10.84 13.37 -15.03
C GLY A 52 9.57 12.70 -15.52
N LEU A 53 9.61 12.06 -16.69
CA LEU A 53 8.45 11.37 -17.25
C LEU A 53 8.09 10.13 -16.44
N ALA A 54 6.81 9.78 -16.47
CA ALA A 54 6.34 8.58 -15.78
C ALA A 54 6.75 7.32 -16.53
N HIS A 55 7.22 6.32 -15.79
CA HIS A 55 7.42 4.98 -16.32
C HIS A 55 6.08 4.36 -16.73
N GLU A 56 6.09 3.55 -17.78
CA GLU A 56 4.89 2.83 -18.23
C GLU A 56 4.34 1.92 -17.13
N ARG A 57 5.23 1.25 -16.41
CA ARG A 57 4.90 0.33 -15.32
C ARG A 57 6.08 0.21 -14.35
N SER A 58 5.81 -0.26 -13.15
CA SER A 58 6.85 -0.41 -12.12
C SER A 58 7.88 -1.50 -12.42
N ASN A 59 7.51 -2.51 -13.21
CA ASN A 59 8.35 -3.65 -13.58
C ASN A 59 8.79 -3.64 -15.03
N GLY A 60 8.63 -2.51 -15.72
CA GLY A 60 9.11 -2.33 -17.09
C GLY A 60 10.57 -1.94 -17.18
N GLY A 61 11.10 -1.81 -18.40
CA GLY A 61 12.44 -1.31 -18.64
C GLY A 61 12.61 0.13 -18.12
N ALA A 62 13.80 0.46 -17.60
CA ALA A 62 14.09 1.76 -17.01
C ALA A 62 13.92 2.93 -17.99
N GLU A 63 14.07 2.66 -19.28
CA GLU A 63 13.98 3.67 -20.33
C GLU A 63 12.57 3.85 -20.90
N THR A 64 11.61 3.01 -20.51
CA THR A 64 10.24 3.08 -21.03
C THR A 64 9.41 4.09 -20.26
N ALA A 65 9.11 5.21 -20.91
CA ALA A 65 8.24 6.25 -20.38
C ALA A 65 7.01 6.43 -21.26
N THR A 66 5.92 6.95 -20.70
CA THR A 66 4.67 7.15 -21.42
C THR A 66 4.20 8.60 -21.32
N ILE A 67 3.70 9.12 -22.43
CA ILE A 67 3.14 10.48 -22.49
C ILE A 67 1.82 10.55 -21.72
N GLY A 68 0.94 9.55 -21.90
CA GLY A 68 -0.34 9.48 -21.17
C GLY A 68 -0.14 9.36 -19.67
N GLY A 69 0.73 8.46 -19.23
CA GLY A 69 1.08 8.30 -17.84
C GLY A 69 1.70 9.56 -17.24
N SER A 70 2.53 10.26 -18.00
CA SER A 70 3.15 11.52 -17.56
C SER A 70 2.11 12.62 -17.37
N GLY A 71 1.08 12.68 -18.22
CA GLY A 71 -0.04 13.60 -18.05
C GLY A 71 -0.80 13.35 -16.74
N PHE A 72 -1.10 12.09 -16.43
CA PHE A 72 -1.67 11.72 -15.12
C PHE A 72 -0.72 12.03 -13.97
N GLY A 73 0.58 11.91 -14.19
CA GLY A 73 1.59 12.27 -13.20
C GLY A 73 1.54 13.75 -12.81
N VAL A 74 1.33 14.65 -13.76
CA VAL A 74 1.14 16.08 -13.49
C VAL A 74 -0.05 16.29 -12.55
N MET A 75 -1.17 15.62 -12.80
CA MET A 75 -2.35 15.68 -11.93
C MET A 75 -2.06 15.15 -10.54
N ALA A 76 -1.32 14.04 -10.44
CA ALA A 76 -0.93 13.47 -9.15
C ALA A 76 -0.03 14.42 -8.35
N ILE A 77 0.87 15.14 -9.01
CA ILE A 77 1.73 16.13 -8.36
C ILE A 77 0.91 17.29 -7.80
N ILE A 78 -0.07 17.78 -8.55
CA ILE A 78 -0.99 18.83 -8.08
C ILE A 78 -1.72 18.38 -6.82
N VAL A 79 -2.25 17.17 -6.82
CA VAL A 79 -2.91 16.58 -5.62
C VAL A 79 -1.92 16.47 -4.46
N GLY A 80 -0.70 16.04 -4.73
CA GLY A 80 0.34 15.92 -3.71
C GLY A 80 0.68 17.25 -3.05
N ILE A 81 0.79 18.33 -3.84
CA ILE A 81 1.02 19.69 -3.33
C ILE A 81 -0.16 20.14 -2.46
N GLU A 82 -1.39 19.97 -2.95
CA GLU A 82 -2.61 20.37 -2.25
C GLU A 82 -2.79 19.60 -0.93
N ARG A 83 -2.43 18.34 -0.93
CA ARG A 83 -2.55 17.47 0.24
C ARG A 83 -1.34 17.53 1.17
N GLY A 84 -0.25 18.17 0.78
CA GLY A 84 0.98 18.27 1.57
C GLY A 84 1.77 16.97 1.70
N PHE A 85 1.75 16.16 0.67
CA PHE A 85 2.51 14.89 0.64
C PHE A 85 4.00 15.11 0.45
#